data_58d2c2ed7cfe1570a05bc0b348d6f84a
#
_entry.id   58d2c2ed7cfe1570a05bc0b348d6f84a
#
_cell.length_a   1.000
_cell.length_b   1.000
_cell.length_c   1.000
_cell.angle_alpha   90.00
_cell.angle_beta   90.00
_cell.angle_gamma   90.00
#
_symmetry.space_group_name_H-M   'P 1'
#
loop_
_entity.id
_entity.type
_entity.pdbx_description
1 polymer ?
#
loop_
_entity_poly.entity_id
_entity_poly.type
_entity_poly.pdbx_seq_one_letter_code
_entity_poly.pdbx_strand_id
1 'polypeptide(L)'
;MAILGAAQVDQYGNLNSSMGARQSGEPFDVLHPGWRATGSGGANDAASGLPFVVNIVHQDRRFPRVVDYLTSPGWMVKEFENGKVKWVPRKEAGLIRGGPVAIVTTQCIMKFDEKTKIAYLAEYFPGTDPGEIKKTIGWDIDISRAVQTEPPSREVINILRNEVDPDKVLLGSLKK
;
A
#
# COMPACT_ATOMS: atom_id res chain seq x y z
N MET A 1 0.65 -11.79 11.73
CA MET A 1 0.61 -10.58 10.89
C MET A 1 1.63 -10.71 9.79
N ALA A 2 1.33 -10.26 8.57
CA ALA A 2 2.26 -10.28 7.45
C ALA A 2 2.71 -8.85 7.09
N ILE A 3 3.90 -8.71 6.45
CA ILE A 3 4.37 -7.47 5.84
C ILE A 3 4.48 -7.76 4.35
N LEU A 4 3.75 -7.00 3.53
CA LEU A 4 3.62 -7.24 2.11
C LEU A 4 4.08 -6.02 1.30
N GLY A 5 4.86 -6.25 0.24
CA GLY A 5 5.19 -5.25 -0.76
C GLY A 5 4.24 -5.32 -1.96
N ALA A 6 4.17 -4.22 -2.72
CA ALA A 6 3.38 -4.18 -3.95
C ALA A 6 3.93 -3.15 -4.95
N ALA A 7 3.55 -3.27 -6.22
CA ALA A 7 3.77 -2.23 -7.22
C ALA A 7 2.72 -1.12 -7.09
N GLN A 8 1.46 -1.47 -6.75
CA GLN A 8 0.38 -0.54 -6.51
C GLN A 8 -0.44 -0.96 -5.29
N VAL A 9 -1.01 0.02 -4.58
CA VAL A 9 -2.00 -0.17 -3.51
C VAL A 9 -3.12 0.87 -3.70
N ASP A 10 -4.38 0.44 -3.55
CA ASP A 10 -5.54 1.34 -3.66
C ASP A 10 -6.10 1.78 -2.31
N GLN A 11 -7.17 2.59 -2.37
CA GLN A 11 -7.86 3.15 -1.20
C GLN A 11 -8.38 2.11 -0.20
N TYR A 12 -8.57 0.87 -0.60
CA TYR A 12 -9.06 -0.22 0.25
C TYR A 12 -7.95 -1.18 0.67
N GLY A 13 -6.70 -0.88 0.30
CA GLY A 13 -5.56 -1.74 0.58
C GLY A 13 -5.47 -2.99 -0.30
N ASN A 14 -6.13 -2.99 -1.46
CA ASN A 14 -5.89 -4.00 -2.47
C ASN A 14 -4.50 -3.82 -3.06
N LEU A 15 -3.79 -4.92 -3.31
CA LEU A 15 -2.43 -4.89 -3.81
C LEU A 15 -2.34 -5.40 -5.25
N ASN A 16 -1.50 -4.74 -6.03
CA ASN A 16 -1.07 -5.22 -7.33
C ASN A 16 0.42 -5.52 -7.32
N SER A 17 0.78 -6.77 -7.55
CA SER A 17 2.16 -7.25 -7.69
C SER A 17 2.36 -8.01 -9.00
N SER A 18 1.44 -7.91 -9.95
CA SER A 18 1.41 -8.76 -11.14
C SER A 18 1.62 -8.02 -12.43
N MET A 19 0.77 -7.04 -12.75
CA MET A 19 0.80 -6.36 -14.05
C MET A 19 -0.05 -5.09 -14.05
N GLY A 20 0.18 -4.21 -15.01
CA GLY A 20 -0.62 -2.99 -15.12
C GLY A 20 -0.45 -2.28 -16.45
N ALA A 21 -1.12 -1.14 -16.59
CA ALA A 21 -1.02 -0.24 -17.71
C ALA A 21 0.41 0.33 -17.86
N ARG A 22 0.77 0.79 -19.05
CA ARG A 22 2.07 1.42 -19.28
C ARG A 22 2.20 2.73 -18.53
N GLN A 23 1.12 3.51 -18.49
CA GLN A 23 1.03 4.74 -17.72
C GLN A 23 -0.19 4.68 -16.79
N SER A 24 -0.11 5.39 -15.67
CA SER A 24 -1.24 5.48 -14.74
C SER A 24 -2.44 6.16 -15.39
N GLY A 25 -3.62 5.54 -15.25
CA GLY A 25 -4.87 6.05 -15.84
C GLY A 25 -5.15 5.62 -17.28
N GLU A 26 -4.22 4.93 -17.95
CA GLU A 26 -4.51 4.32 -19.25
C GLU A 26 -5.42 3.08 -19.09
N PRO A 27 -6.21 2.74 -20.13
CA PRO A 27 -6.95 1.48 -20.16
C PRO A 27 -6.01 0.29 -19.99
N PHE A 28 -6.36 -0.61 -19.07
CA PHE A 28 -5.56 -1.79 -18.79
C PHE A 28 -6.13 -3.01 -19.56
N ASP A 29 -5.29 -3.59 -20.41
CA ASP A 29 -5.55 -4.85 -21.09
C ASP A 29 -4.71 -5.97 -20.47
N VAL A 30 -5.35 -6.98 -19.88
CA VAL A 30 -4.71 -8.16 -19.26
C VAL A 30 -3.89 -8.96 -20.25
N LEU A 31 -4.30 -9.00 -21.52
CA LEU A 31 -3.60 -9.74 -22.57
C LEU A 31 -2.34 -9.00 -23.06
N HIS A 32 -2.37 -7.66 -23.03
CA HIS A 32 -1.29 -6.80 -23.50
C HIS A 32 -0.88 -5.77 -22.43
N PRO A 33 -0.39 -6.22 -21.24
CA PRO A 33 -0.03 -5.32 -20.16
C PRO A 33 1.16 -4.44 -20.53
N GLY A 34 1.17 -3.22 -20.04
CA GLY A 34 2.29 -2.29 -20.21
C GLY A 34 3.53 -2.69 -19.41
N TRP A 35 3.32 -3.39 -18.27
CA TRP A 35 4.37 -3.98 -17.45
C TRP A 35 3.90 -5.27 -16.79
N ARG A 36 4.87 -6.13 -16.46
CA ARG A 36 4.66 -7.35 -15.67
C ARG A 36 5.67 -7.41 -14.53
N ALA A 37 5.25 -7.98 -13.41
CA ALA A 37 6.08 -8.31 -12.25
C ALA A 37 5.96 -9.81 -11.94
N THR A 38 6.65 -10.24 -10.90
CA THR A 38 6.75 -11.66 -10.52
C THR A 38 5.48 -12.28 -9.97
N GLY A 39 4.45 -11.47 -9.69
CA GLY A 39 3.21 -11.91 -9.04
C GLY A 39 3.28 -11.83 -7.52
N SER A 40 2.37 -12.51 -6.84
CA SER A 40 2.22 -12.43 -5.39
C SER A 40 3.15 -13.34 -4.60
N GLY A 41 3.66 -14.44 -5.18
CA GLY A 41 4.15 -15.53 -4.35
C GLY A 41 3.12 -15.90 -3.30
N GLY A 42 3.53 -16.04 -2.03
CA GLY A 42 2.61 -16.31 -0.90
C GLY A 42 1.83 -15.09 -0.38
N ALA A 43 1.99 -13.90 -0.97
CA ALA A 43 1.34 -12.69 -0.46
C ALA A 43 -0.19 -12.71 -0.65
N ASN A 44 -0.71 -13.39 -1.69
CA ASN A 44 -2.14 -13.55 -1.87
C ASN A 44 -2.76 -14.36 -0.73
N ASP A 45 -2.16 -15.51 -0.39
CA ASP A 45 -2.62 -16.37 0.70
C ASP A 45 -2.54 -15.64 2.04
N ALA A 46 -1.41 -14.95 2.30
CA ALA A 46 -1.23 -14.14 3.49
C ALA A 46 -2.28 -13.03 3.60
N ALA A 47 -2.52 -12.28 2.52
CA ALA A 47 -3.54 -11.23 2.49
C ALA A 47 -4.96 -11.80 2.65
N SER A 48 -5.21 -13.02 2.20
CA SER A 48 -6.52 -13.66 2.32
C SER A 48 -6.84 -14.11 3.74
N GLY A 49 -5.84 -14.52 4.51
CA GLY A 49 -6.05 -15.15 5.84
C GLY A 49 -5.51 -14.37 7.04
N LEU A 50 -4.59 -13.41 6.85
CA LEU A 50 -3.89 -12.74 7.93
C LEU A 50 -4.11 -11.23 7.92
N PRO A 51 -4.04 -10.55 9.09
CA PRO A 51 -3.83 -9.11 9.12
C PRO A 51 -2.47 -8.79 8.50
N PHE A 52 -2.39 -7.73 7.68
CA PHE A 52 -1.15 -7.35 7.03
C PHE A 52 -0.90 -5.85 6.99
N VAL A 53 0.38 -5.49 6.95
CA VAL A 53 0.86 -4.13 6.71
C VAL A 53 1.48 -4.09 5.31
N VAL A 54 1.13 -3.07 4.56
CA VAL A 54 1.74 -2.79 3.25
C VAL A 54 2.99 -1.95 3.47
N ASN A 55 4.13 -2.36 2.92
CA ASN A 55 5.36 -1.56 2.90
C ASN A 55 5.70 -1.21 1.44
N ILE A 56 5.66 0.10 1.11
CA ILE A 56 5.77 0.55 -0.27
C ILE A 56 6.47 1.92 -0.35
N VAL A 57 7.33 2.12 -1.36
CA VAL A 57 7.96 3.42 -1.61
C VAL A 57 6.89 4.44 -2.01
N HIS A 58 6.94 5.65 -1.44
CA HIS A 58 5.98 6.71 -1.76
C HIS A 58 6.27 7.29 -3.15
N GLN A 59 5.41 6.96 -4.11
CA GLN A 59 5.43 7.46 -5.49
C GLN A 59 3.99 7.48 -6.01
N ASP A 60 3.55 8.56 -6.65
CA ASP A 60 2.19 8.78 -7.14
C ASP A 60 1.63 7.61 -7.97
N ARG A 61 2.40 7.08 -8.91
CA ARG A 61 2.01 5.91 -9.72
C ARG A 61 1.67 4.64 -8.92
N ARG A 62 2.05 4.60 -7.63
CA ARG A 62 1.83 3.45 -6.75
C ARG A 62 0.53 3.51 -5.97
N PHE A 63 -0.15 4.67 -6.00
CA PHE A 63 -1.39 4.92 -5.26
C PHE A 63 -2.57 5.26 -6.16
N PRO A 64 -2.94 4.39 -7.15
CA PRO A 64 -4.11 4.63 -7.95
C PRO A 64 -5.38 4.52 -7.09
N ARG A 65 -6.47 5.16 -7.51
CA ARG A 65 -7.78 5.00 -6.83
C ARG A 65 -8.25 3.55 -6.82
N VAL A 66 -7.92 2.81 -7.87
CA VAL A 66 -8.21 1.38 -8.06
C VAL A 66 -6.97 0.77 -8.70
N VAL A 67 -6.45 -0.32 -8.13
CA VAL A 67 -5.33 -1.04 -8.73
C VAL A 67 -5.67 -1.56 -10.13
N ASP A 68 -4.72 -1.53 -11.05
CA ASP A 68 -4.92 -2.01 -12.42
C ASP A 68 -5.29 -3.51 -12.42
N TYR A 69 -4.60 -4.29 -11.62
CA TYR A 69 -4.84 -5.72 -11.44
C TYR A 69 -4.88 -6.08 -9.96
N LEU A 70 -5.90 -6.83 -9.55
CA LEU A 70 -6.03 -7.28 -8.17
C LEU A 70 -5.23 -8.57 -7.96
N THR A 71 -4.07 -8.44 -7.29
CA THR A 71 -3.25 -9.60 -6.92
C THR A 71 -3.59 -10.09 -5.51
N SER A 72 -3.71 -9.20 -4.55
CA SER A 72 -3.98 -9.55 -3.15
C SER A 72 -5.10 -8.67 -2.57
N PRO A 73 -6.12 -9.27 -1.93
CA PRO A 73 -7.35 -8.56 -1.56
C PRO A 73 -7.20 -7.69 -0.32
N GLY A 74 -7.78 -6.48 -0.38
CA GLY A 74 -7.94 -5.54 0.73
C GLY A 74 -9.27 -5.67 1.47
N TRP A 75 -9.83 -4.52 1.93
CA TRP A 75 -11.11 -4.46 2.63
C TRP A 75 -12.33 -4.55 1.73
N MET A 76 -12.23 -4.00 0.52
CA MET A 76 -13.26 -4.09 -0.51
C MET A 76 -12.62 -4.73 -1.74
N VAL A 77 -13.17 -5.83 -2.20
CA VAL A 77 -12.68 -6.59 -3.34
C VAL A 77 -13.37 -6.11 -4.61
N LYS A 78 -12.60 -5.94 -5.67
CA LYS A 78 -13.11 -5.55 -6.97
C LYS A 78 -13.58 -6.79 -7.72
N GLU A 79 -14.86 -6.86 -8.02
CA GLU A 79 -15.45 -7.87 -8.88
C GLU A 79 -15.98 -7.23 -10.17
N PHE A 80 -16.05 -8.02 -11.23
CA PHE A 80 -16.63 -7.60 -12.50
C PHE A 80 -17.97 -8.28 -12.68
N GLU A 81 -19.04 -7.50 -12.73
CA GLU A 81 -20.39 -7.98 -12.99
C GLU A 81 -20.94 -7.22 -14.22
N ASN A 82 -21.27 -7.95 -15.30
CA ASN A 82 -21.79 -7.38 -16.55
C ASN A 82 -20.92 -6.25 -17.14
N GLY A 83 -19.59 -6.39 -17.07
CA GLY A 83 -18.63 -5.40 -17.57
C GLY A 83 -18.47 -4.16 -16.67
N LYS A 84 -19.12 -4.13 -15.51
CA LYS A 84 -18.99 -3.05 -14.52
C LYS A 84 -18.21 -3.51 -13.30
N VAL A 85 -17.45 -2.58 -12.71
CA VAL A 85 -16.77 -2.82 -11.43
C VAL A 85 -17.80 -2.74 -10.33
N LYS A 86 -17.86 -3.82 -9.51
CA LYS A 86 -18.63 -3.89 -8.27
C LYS A 86 -17.64 -4.03 -7.11
N TRP A 87 -17.83 -3.25 -6.08
CA TRP A 87 -17.08 -3.38 -4.85
C TRP A 87 -17.85 -4.29 -3.89
N VAL A 88 -17.21 -5.37 -3.46
CA VAL A 88 -17.77 -6.36 -2.54
C VAL A 88 -16.97 -6.32 -1.25
N PRO A 89 -17.63 -6.17 -0.09
CA PRO A 89 -16.95 -6.26 1.20
C PRO A 89 -16.19 -7.56 1.34
N ARG A 90 -14.99 -7.51 1.89
CA ARG A 90 -14.10 -8.66 2.09
C ARG A 90 -14.83 -9.90 2.64
N LYS A 91 -15.67 -9.73 3.65
CA LYS A 91 -16.43 -10.84 4.26
C LYS A 91 -17.41 -11.50 3.29
N GLU A 92 -18.08 -10.73 2.46
CA GLU A 92 -19.02 -11.21 1.46
C GLU A 92 -18.30 -11.93 0.32
N ALA A 93 -17.07 -11.54 0.00
CA ALA A 93 -16.20 -12.24 -0.94
C ALA A 93 -15.59 -13.54 -0.34
N GLY A 94 -16.03 -14.00 0.83
CA GLY A 94 -15.55 -15.22 1.48
C GLY A 94 -14.25 -15.08 2.29
N LEU A 95 -13.68 -13.88 2.38
CA LEU A 95 -12.46 -13.60 3.10
C LEU A 95 -12.75 -13.15 4.54
N ILE A 96 -13.14 -14.10 5.39
CA ILE A 96 -13.67 -13.84 6.73
C ILE A 96 -12.61 -13.39 7.76
N ARG A 97 -11.33 -13.57 7.47
CA ARG A 97 -10.22 -13.26 8.38
C ARG A 97 -9.24 -12.27 7.73
N GLY A 98 -8.40 -11.65 8.58
CA GLY A 98 -7.31 -10.77 8.12
C GLY A 98 -7.78 -9.43 7.55
N GLY A 99 -6.98 -8.91 6.64
CA GLY A 99 -7.18 -7.62 5.98
C GLY A 99 -6.06 -6.63 6.27
N PRO A 100 -5.94 -5.53 5.49
CA PRO A 100 -4.90 -4.55 5.66
C PRO A 100 -5.10 -3.75 6.96
N VAL A 101 -4.02 -3.58 7.72
CA VAL A 101 -3.99 -2.81 8.97
C VAL A 101 -3.51 -1.39 8.71
N ALA A 102 -2.44 -1.27 7.90
CA ALA A 102 -1.83 0.00 7.57
C ALA A 102 -1.09 -0.08 6.23
N ILE A 103 -0.87 1.09 5.63
CA ILE A 103 0.06 1.28 4.51
C ILE A 103 1.19 2.17 5.04
N VAL A 104 2.39 1.62 5.11
CA VAL A 104 3.61 2.31 5.51
C VAL A 104 4.40 2.67 4.27
N THR A 105 4.72 3.94 4.12
CA THR A 105 5.48 4.45 2.99
C THR A 105 6.79 5.08 3.44
N THR A 106 7.58 5.60 2.51
CA THR A 106 8.78 6.39 2.85
C THR A 106 8.46 7.80 3.34
N GLN A 107 7.19 8.22 3.38
CA GLN A 107 6.78 9.57 3.77
C GLN A 107 5.70 9.60 4.86
N CYS A 108 4.89 8.54 4.96
CA CYS A 108 3.72 8.54 5.83
C CYS A 108 3.24 7.13 6.19
N ILE A 109 2.31 7.10 7.15
CA ILE A 109 1.53 5.93 7.52
C ILE A 109 0.06 6.24 7.30
N MET A 110 -0.62 5.41 6.52
CA MET A 110 -2.06 5.46 6.32
C MET A 110 -2.72 4.32 7.10
N LYS A 111 -3.87 4.58 7.70
CA LYS A 111 -4.71 3.59 8.39
C LYS A 111 -6.09 3.57 7.73
N PHE A 112 -6.89 2.56 8.03
CA PHE A 112 -8.20 2.40 7.40
C PHE A 112 -9.32 2.85 8.35
N ASP A 113 -10.24 3.64 7.82
CA ASP A 113 -11.44 4.05 8.56
C ASP A 113 -12.33 2.82 8.86
N GLU A 114 -12.86 2.76 10.07
CA GLU A 114 -13.61 1.57 10.51
C GLU A 114 -14.93 1.35 9.75
N LYS A 115 -15.57 2.44 9.30
CA LYS A 115 -16.87 2.38 8.62
C LYS A 115 -16.73 2.26 7.11
N THR A 116 -15.95 3.17 6.50
CA THR A 116 -15.80 3.24 5.05
C THR A 116 -14.77 2.27 4.49
N LYS A 117 -13.86 1.80 5.34
CA LYS A 117 -12.69 0.99 4.95
C LYS A 117 -11.74 1.70 3.98
N ILE A 118 -11.87 3.02 3.82
CA ILE A 118 -10.99 3.83 2.99
C ILE A 118 -9.76 4.22 3.81
N ALA A 119 -8.59 4.16 3.18
CA ALA A 119 -7.35 4.59 3.79
C ALA A 119 -7.34 6.12 3.98
N TYR A 120 -6.97 6.57 5.18
CA TYR A 120 -6.76 7.95 5.56
C TYR A 120 -5.32 8.18 6.02
N LEU A 121 -4.83 9.41 5.94
CA LEU A 121 -3.50 9.77 6.43
C LEU A 121 -3.54 9.83 7.97
N ALA A 122 -2.90 8.87 8.62
CA ALA A 122 -2.83 8.81 10.07
C ALA A 122 -1.60 9.54 10.60
N GLU A 123 -0.45 9.33 9.96
CA GLU A 123 0.82 9.88 10.42
C GLU A 123 1.70 10.29 9.22
N TYR A 124 2.49 11.35 9.37
CA TYR A 124 3.47 11.76 8.37
C TYR A 124 4.85 11.98 9.02
N PHE A 125 5.90 11.70 8.26
CA PHE A 125 7.26 11.74 8.80
C PHE A 125 7.83 13.15 8.82
N PRO A 126 8.76 13.48 9.74
CA PRO A 126 9.43 14.78 9.75
C PRO A 126 10.05 15.11 8.39
N GLY A 127 9.82 16.34 7.92
CA GLY A 127 10.30 16.80 6.62
C GLY A 127 9.35 16.52 5.45
N THR A 128 8.17 15.93 5.69
CA THR A 128 7.11 15.76 4.70
C THR A 128 5.92 16.67 5.02
N ASP A 129 5.09 16.97 4.02
CA ASP A 129 3.90 17.82 4.15
C ASP A 129 2.63 17.02 3.79
N PRO A 130 1.58 17.02 4.65
CA PRO A 130 0.33 16.30 4.39
C PRO A 130 -0.37 16.72 3.09
N GLY A 131 -0.30 18.01 2.73
CA GLY A 131 -0.90 18.54 1.50
C GLY A 131 -0.18 18.03 0.26
N GLU A 132 1.14 17.94 0.29
CA GLU A 132 1.94 17.37 -0.80
C GLU A 132 1.71 15.85 -0.90
N ILE A 133 1.63 15.13 0.23
CA ILE A 133 1.27 13.72 0.26
C ILE A 133 -0.09 13.51 -0.42
N LYS A 134 -1.12 14.33 -0.09
CA LYS A 134 -2.45 14.24 -0.68
C LYS A 134 -2.43 14.35 -2.20
N LYS A 135 -1.57 15.17 -2.79
CA LYS A 135 -1.47 15.35 -4.25
C LYS A 135 -0.97 14.10 -4.98
N THR A 136 -0.23 13.24 -4.29
CA THR A 136 0.34 12.01 -4.86
C THR A 136 -0.55 10.79 -4.70
N ILE A 137 -1.71 10.93 -4.05
CA ILE A 137 -2.66 9.86 -3.78
C ILE A 137 -3.82 9.94 -4.76
N GLY A 138 -4.13 8.85 -5.43
CA GLY A 138 -5.15 8.79 -6.49
C GLY A 138 -6.61 8.80 -6.01
N TRP A 139 -6.86 8.92 -4.71
CA TRP A 139 -8.20 9.10 -4.12
C TRP A 139 -8.23 10.33 -3.22
N ASP A 140 -9.42 10.81 -2.86
CA ASP A 140 -9.57 11.91 -1.91
C ASP A 140 -9.27 11.45 -0.47
N ILE A 141 -7.97 11.38 -0.15
CA ILE A 141 -7.51 10.93 1.16
C ILE A 141 -7.84 11.98 2.23
N ASP A 142 -8.44 11.53 3.33
CA ASP A 142 -8.65 12.37 4.52
C ASP A 142 -7.32 12.61 5.24
N ILE A 143 -6.91 13.87 5.33
CA ILE A 143 -5.69 14.31 6.03
C ILE A 143 -5.99 15.02 7.35
N SER A 144 -7.27 15.17 7.73
CA SER A 144 -7.68 15.91 8.94
C SER A 144 -7.22 15.27 10.24
N ARG A 145 -6.92 13.97 10.20
CA ARG A 145 -6.47 13.16 11.35
C ARG A 145 -4.95 13.01 11.41
N ALA A 146 -4.22 13.61 10.46
CA ALA A 146 -2.79 13.41 10.33
C ALA A 146 -2.00 14.06 11.47
N VAL A 147 -1.11 13.30 12.08
CA VAL A 147 -0.17 13.79 13.10
C VAL A 147 1.27 13.53 12.65
N GLN A 148 2.19 14.42 13.03
CA GLN A 148 3.60 14.18 12.74
C GLN A 148 4.15 13.10 13.68
N THR A 149 4.86 12.11 13.12
CA THR A 149 5.52 11.08 13.93
C THR A 149 6.71 11.66 14.68
N GLU A 150 6.95 11.14 15.87
CA GLU A 150 8.22 11.37 16.53
C GLU A 150 9.35 10.63 15.79
N PRO A 151 10.51 11.29 15.59
CA PRO A 151 11.65 10.60 15.00
C PRO A 151 12.14 9.48 15.94
N PRO A 152 12.70 8.38 15.40
CA PRO A 152 13.29 7.34 16.22
C PRO A 152 14.43 7.89 17.09
N SER A 153 14.58 7.35 18.30
CA SER A 153 15.65 7.76 19.21
C SER A 153 17.03 7.51 18.59
N ARG A 154 18.03 8.26 19.06
CA ARG A 154 19.43 8.05 18.65
C ARG A 154 19.92 6.64 18.94
N GLU A 155 19.45 6.07 20.04
CA GLU A 155 19.79 4.70 20.44
C GLU A 155 19.25 3.68 19.42
N VAL A 156 17.99 3.76 19.04
CA VAL A 156 17.38 2.91 18.00
C VAL A 156 18.13 3.03 16.68
N ILE A 157 18.46 4.26 16.26
CA ILE A 157 19.23 4.49 15.03
C ILE A 157 20.63 3.85 15.13
N ASN A 158 21.25 3.95 16.29
CA ASN A 158 22.59 3.39 16.53
C ASN A 158 22.58 1.85 16.47
N ILE A 159 21.64 1.22 17.15
CA ILE A 159 21.43 -0.24 17.09
C ILE A 159 21.20 -0.68 15.63
N LEU A 160 20.30 0.00 14.94
CA LEU A 160 19.93 -0.33 13.56
C LEU A 160 21.12 -0.27 12.61
N ARG A 161 21.97 0.76 12.73
CA ARG A 161 23.11 1.00 11.82
C ARG A 161 24.35 0.19 12.17
N ASN A 162 24.59 -0.08 13.43
CA ASN A 162 25.86 -0.64 13.89
C ASN A 162 25.77 -2.10 14.33
N GLU A 163 24.57 -2.58 14.70
CA GLU A 163 24.39 -3.94 15.19
C GLU A 163 23.51 -4.76 14.22
N VAL A 164 22.41 -4.17 13.69
CA VAL A 164 21.47 -4.90 12.81
C VAL A 164 21.93 -4.91 11.37
N ASP A 165 22.41 -3.76 10.85
CA ASP A 165 22.83 -3.61 9.45
C ASP A 165 24.17 -2.84 9.32
N PRO A 166 25.27 -3.34 9.96
CA PRO A 166 26.58 -2.68 9.93
C PRO A 166 27.14 -2.58 8.52
N ASP A 167 26.85 -3.55 7.67
CA ASP A 167 27.30 -3.60 6.26
C ASP A 167 26.40 -2.81 5.30
N LYS A 168 25.32 -2.21 5.79
CA LYS A 168 24.34 -1.40 5.02
C LYS A 168 23.68 -2.16 3.86
N VAL A 169 23.44 -3.46 4.07
CA VAL A 169 22.81 -4.34 3.09
C VAL A 169 21.32 -4.06 2.96
N LEU A 170 20.63 -3.85 4.10
CA LEU A 170 19.19 -3.61 4.15
C LEU A 170 18.84 -2.12 4.00
N LEU A 171 19.52 -1.28 4.77
CA LEU A 171 19.25 0.17 4.77
C LEU A 171 19.92 0.93 3.62
N GLY A 172 20.83 0.26 2.92
CA GLY A 172 21.61 0.86 1.84
C GLY A 172 22.54 1.98 2.30
N SER A 173 23.43 2.40 1.44
CA SER A 173 24.14 3.67 1.65
C SER A 173 23.14 4.80 1.38
N LEU A 174 22.68 5.50 2.41
CA LEU A 174 21.99 6.76 2.23
C LEU A 174 22.96 7.69 1.46
N LYS A 175 22.75 7.80 0.15
CA LYS A 175 23.41 8.85 -0.63
C LYS A 175 22.94 10.17 -0.01
N LYS A 176 23.91 10.93 0.50
CA LYS A 176 23.72 12.32 0.94
C LYS A 176 23.21 13.17 -0.20
#